data_4befa541f3c12c83a9bb875d0b1e9ec3
#
_entry.id   4befa541f3c12c83a9bb875d0b1e9ec3
#
_cell.length_a   1.000
_cell.length_b   1.000
_cell.length_c   1.000
_cell.angle_alpha   90.00
_cell.angle_beta   90.00
_cell.angle_gamma   90.00
#
_symmetry.space_group_name_H-M   'P 1'
#
loop_
_entity.id
_entity.type
_entity.pdbx_description
1 polymer ?
#
loop_
_entity_poly.entity_id
_entity_poly.type
_entity_poly.pdbx_seq_one_letter_code
_entity_poly.pdbx_strand_id
1 'polypeptide(L)'
;MLFFCCIYALGRLNNSVSATITINSIFSADGQNPDGTPFSIMEVFNEKIMNNAAEKLDGKMSAGELRNHLTVSDTMTGDSFAKLEQSIFDGENENTYFPTEYLLTYSTISEQIQNEGFLAQCKSIWRSIFLPSKVEILNAVLQSYQEYYSDTYLSYDSLFEIDWAVVDSMDYYNRFEFMENTIQRLMSFLQYKNARSTSKNGTYTNSGYYDLIIELSKGPAHGINDYQAYVTQNGITNNREELLRQFSYMQDLREEENFRKTEEYKVLREAIEIYDSTTTKVVFIPALDDNKEFYMNRTNVGIDYLSEKADSAKIQADSAAASSKQYIYLQTCFGDEYVTDQDGNKTQIKNTSNQRAHADELYENLKKEIQRFTMETERLTNSGNQTTSEELKISDPFHNLSIVSVGISVAKRFVLLIMSAYVIVYAVMAISKKRKKGYWG
;
A
#
# COMPACT_ATOMS: atom_id res chain seq x y z
N MET A 1 -6.01 -30.01 37.41
CA MET A 1 -5.71 -30.38 36.02
C MET A 1 -6.88 -30.16 35.06
N LEU A 2 -8.07 -30.71 35.34
CA LEU A 2 -9.29 -30.48 34.52
C LEU A 2 -9.61 -28.98 34.30
N PHE A 3 -9.49 -28.14 35.33
CA PHE A 3 -9.71 -26.70 35.25
C PHE A 3 -8.79 -26.01 34.25
N PHE A 4 -7.48 -26.32 34.28
CA PHE A 4 -6.53 -25.77 33.29
C PHE A 4 -6.81 -26.24 31.85
N CYS A 5 -7.26 -27.48 31.70
CA CYS A 5 -7.64 -28.01 30.40
C CYS A 5 -8.92 -27.37 29.88
N CYS A 6 -9.90 -27.09 30.75
CA CYS A 6 -11.09 -26.32 30.36
C CYS A 6 -10.77 -24.90 29.98
N ILE A 7 -9.92 -24.21 30.74
CA ILE A 7 -9.49 -22.84 30.40
C ILE A 7 -8.73 -22.82 29.04
N TYR A 8 -7.83 -23.81 28.84
CA TYR A 8 -7.11 -23.92 27.59
C TYR A 8 -8.04 -24.22 26.41
N ALA A 9 -9.01 -25.13 26.59
CA ALA A 9 -9.99 -25.45 25.55
C ALA A 9 -10.89 -24.24 25.21
N LEU A 10 -11.39 -23.57 26.25
CA LEU A 10 -12.20 -22.36 26.10
C LEU A 10 -11.39 -21.20 25.43
N GLY A 11 -10.13 -21.04 25.83
CA GLY A 11 -9.24 -20.06 25.23
C GLY A 11 -8.94 -20.36 23.75
N ARG A 12 -8.84 -21.65 23.39
CA ARG A 12 -8.65 -22.07 21.99
C ARG A 12 -9.91 -21.95 21.17
N LEU A 13 -11.07 -22.29 21.71
CA LEU A 13 -12.38 -22.13 21.06
C LEU A 13 -12.69 -20.66 20.76
N ASN A 14 -12.21 -19.77 21.60
CA ASN A 14 -12.45 -18.34 21.50
C ASN A 14 -11.15 -17.55 21.22
N ASN A 15 -10.19 -18.14 20.50
CA ASN A 15 -8.86 -17.56 20.37
C ASN A 15 -8.80 -16.36 19.42
N SER A 16 -9.57 -16.37 18.35
CA SER A 16 -9.52 -15.35 17.32
C SER A 16 -10.91 -14.85 16.93
N VAL A 17 -10.94 -13.58 16.56
CA VAL A 17 -12.08 -12.90 15.95
C VAL A 17 -11.59 -12.22 14.70
N SER A 18 -12.34 -12.33 13.62
CA SER A 18 -11.99 -11.76 12.33
C SER A 18 -13.08 -10.83 11.83
N ALA A 19 -12.70 -9.89 11.00
CA ALA A 19 -13.62 -9.06 10.23
C ALA A 19 -13.10 -8.89 8.82
N THR A 20 -14.00 -8.80 7.86
CA THR A 20 -13.66 -8.55 6.47
C THR A 20 -13.66 -7.05 6.20
N ILE A 21 -12.60 -6.56 5.60
CA ILE A 21 -12.46 -5.21 5.08
C ILE A 21 -12.61 -5.33 3.56
N THR A 22 -13.64 -4.72 3.00
CA THR A 22 -13.89 -4.68 1.55
C THR A 22 -13.70 -3.26 1.06
N ILE A 23 -12.87 -3.08 0.04
CA ILE A 23 -12.60 -1.80 -0.59
C ILE A 23 -13.38 -1.73 -1.89
N ASN A 24 -14.35 -0.82 -1.91
CA ASN A 24 -15.25 -0.62 -3.05
C ASN A 24 -14.88 0.60 -3.89
N SER A 25 -13.64 1.10 -3.76
CA SER A 25 -13.16 2.18 -4.62
C SER A 25 -13.08 1.72 -6.08
N ILE A 26 -13.39 2.62 -7.01
CA ILE A 26 -13.30 2.33 -8.45
C ILE A 26 -11.86 2.01 -8.85
N PHE A 27 -10.89 2.60 -8.17
CA PHE A 27 -9.46 2.38 -8.41
C PHE A 27 -8.89 1.20 -7.63
N SER A 28 -9.70 0.52 -6.79
CA SER A 28 -9.22 -0.62 -6.00
C SER A 28 -8.82 -1.81 -6.87
N ALA A 29 -9.44 -1.95 -8.04
CA ALA A 29 -9.06 -2.97 -9.03
C ALA A 29 -7.66 -2.73 -9.60
N ASP A 30 -7.21 -1.48 -9.62
CA ASP A 30 -5.88 -1.05 -10.07
C ASP A 30 -4.88 -0.92 -8.91
N GLY A 31 -5.26 -1.34 -7.69
CA GLY A 31 -4.44 -1.25 -6.50
C GLY A 31 -4.19 0.18 -6.01
N GLN A 32 -5.13 1.08 -6.23
CA GLN A 32 -5.01 2.49 -5.87
C GLN A 32 -6.07 2.93 -4.87
N ASN A 33 -5.69 3.89 -4.02
CA ASN A 33 -6.58 4.63 -3.16
C ASN A 33 -7.44 5.62 -3.97
N PRO A 34 -8.52 6.19 -3.39
CA PRO A 34 -9.34 7.20 -4.04
C PRO A 34 -8.58 8.45 -4.51
N ASP A 35 -7.45 8.77 -3.91
CA ASP A 35 -6.58 9.90 -4.27
C ASP A 35 -5.52 9.55 -5.34
N GLY A 36 -5.54 8.31 -5.87
CA GLY A 36 -4.59 7.81 -6.86
C GLY A 36 -3.26 7.31 -6.29
N THR A 37 -3.07 7.35 -4.98
CA THR A 37 -1.88 6.76 -4.34
C THR A 37 -1.97 5.23 -4.30
N PRO A 38 -0.84 4.50 -4.31
CA PRO A 38 -0.85 3.04 -4.19
C PRO A 38 -1.53 2.60 -2.90
N PHE A 39 -2.47 1.65 -3.00
CA PHE A 39 -3.15 1.07 -1.85
C PHE A 39 -2.28 0.01 -1.17
N SER A 40 -2.26 0.02 0.16
CA SER A 40 -1.64 -1.03 0.97
C SER A 40 -2.47 -1.31 2.21
N ILE A 41 -3.00 -2.53 2.33
CA ILE A 41 -3.73 -2.94 3.56
C ILE A 41 -2.83 -2.93 4.80
N MET A 42 -1.51 -2.99 4.63
CA MET A 42 -0.56 -2.92 5.73
C MET A 42 -0.60 -1.58 6.48
N GLU A 43 -1.24 -0.57 5.92
CA GLU A 43 -1.52 0.69 6.59
C GLU A 43 -2.36 0.53 7.86
N VAL A 44 -3.17 -0.53 7.96
CA VAL A 44 -3.88 -0.87 9.22
C VAL A 44 -2.91 -0.91 10.41
N PHE A 45 -1.65 -1.28 10.19
CA PHE A 45 -0.60 -1.30 11.21
C PHE A 45 0.10 0.04 11.43
N ASN A 46 -0.36 1.11 10.80
CA ASN A 46 0.20 2.45 10.99
C ASN A 46 0.11 2.86 12.47
N GLU A 47 1.16 3.52 12.94
CA GLU A 47 1.27 3.94 14.34
C GLU A 47 0.11 4.85 14.77
N LYS A 48 -0.34 5.76 13.90
CA LYS A 48 -1.48 6.64 14.15
C LYS A 48 -2.77 5.85 14.41
N ILE A 49 -3.03 4.81 13.59
CA ILE A 49 -4.21 3.95 13.73
C ILE A 49 -4.13 3.14 15.02
N MET A 50 -2.97 2.55 15.30
CA MET A 50 -2.79 1.73 16.50
C MET A 50 -2.88 2.56 17.79
N ASN A 51 -2.35 3.78 17.80
CA ASN A 51 -2.46 4.70 18.93
C ASN A 51 -3.91 5.13 19.15
N ASN A 52 -4.64 5.49 18.10
CA ASN A 52 -6.06 5.85 18.19
C ASN A 52 -6.91 4.66 18.69
N ALA A 53 -6.62 3.44 18.22
CA ALA A 53 -7.28 2.23 18.72
C ALA A 53 -6.96 1.97 20.21
N ALA A 54 -5.73 2.20 20.64
CA ALA A 54 -5.32 2.06 22.04
C ALA A 54 -6.04 3.10 22.94
N GLU A 55 -6.21 4.33 22.48
CA GLU A 55 -7.00 5.37 23.17
C GLU A 55 -8.46 4.97 23.30
N LYS A 56 -9.09 4.44 22.25
CA LYS A 56 -10.48 3.93 22.28
C LYS A 56 -10.66 2.76 23.25
N LEU A 57 -9.60 2.06 23.59
CA LEU A 57 -9.58 0.98 24.58
C LEU A 57 -9.20 1.47 26.00
N ASP A 58 -9.28 2.78 26.27
CA ASP A 58 -8.91 3.41 27.55
C ASP A 58 -7.45 3.11 27.97
N GLY A 59 -6.56 2.87 27.03
CA GLY A 59 -5.16 2.54 27.30
C GLY A 59 -4.93 1.15 27.92
N LYS A 60 -5.96 0.27 27.94
CA LYS A 60 -5.84 -1.09 28.45
C LYS A 60 -4.89 -1.98 27.64
N MET A 61 -4.65 -1.60 26.39
CA MET A 61 -3.67 -2.22 25.50
C MET A 61 -2.85 -1.13 24.83
N SER A 62 -1.54 -1.36 24.70
CA SER A 62 -0.66 -0.46 23.95
C SER A 62 -0.73 -0.74 22.44
N ALA A 63 -0.37 0.27 21.62
CA ALA A 63 -0.29 0.13 20.17
C ALA A 63 0.60 -1.05 19.72
N GLY A 64 1.72 -1.29 20.42
CA GLY A 64 2.61 -2.41 20.15
C GLY A 64 1.98 -3.76 20.48
N GLU A 65 1.22 -3.86 21.57
CA GLU A 65 0.47 -5.07 21.90
C GLU A 65 -0.63 -5.37 20.89
N LEU A 66 -1.39 -4.34 20.46
CA LEU A 66 -2.40 -4.48 19.40
C LEU A 66 -1.77 -5.04 18.12
N ARG A 67 -0.67 -4.42 17.67
CA ARG A 67 0.03 -4.83 16.45
C ARG A 67 0.50 -6.30 16.48
N ASN A 68 0.98 -6.77 17.63
CA ASN A 68 1.48 -8.15 17.79
C ASN A 68 0.37 -9.21 17.79
N HIS A 69 -0.88 -8.84 18.04
CA HIS A 69 -2.02 -9.73 18.09
C HIS A 69 -2.92 -9.68 16.84
N LEU A 70 -2.59 -8.80 15.88
CA LEU A 70 -3.32 -8.64 14.64
C LEU A 70 -2.59 -9.30 13.48
N THR A 71 -3.34 -9.93 12.60
CA THR A 71 -2.87 -10.46 11.31
C THR A 71 -3.82 -10.05 10.21
N VAL A 72 -3.27 -9.79 9.02
CA VAL A 72 -4.04 -9.51 7.82
C VAL A 72 -3.76 -10.61 6.81
N SER A 73 -4.80 -11.10 6.17
CA SER A 73 -4.72 -12.00 5.01
C SER A 73 -5.68 -11.51 3.93
N ASP A 74 -5.30 -11.66 2.68
CA ASP A 74 -6.19 -11.49 1.54
C ASP A 74 -7.20 -12.63 1.46
N THR A 75 -8.43 -12.32 1.11
CA THR A 75 -9.45 -13.30 0.81
C THR A 75 -9.62 -13.36 -0.70
N MET A 76 -9.11 -14.41 -1.34
CA MET A 76 -9.46 -14.69 -2.72
C MET A 76 -10.92 -15.14 -2.79
N THR A 77 -11.79 -14.29 -3.34
CA THR A 77 -13.15 -14.72 -3.68
C THR A 77 -13.13 -15.61 -4.92
N GLY A 78 -14.13 -16.46 -5.07
CA GLY A 78 -14.26 -17.33 -6.26
C GLY A 78 -14.26 -16.55 -7.58
N ASP A 79 -14.87 -15.36 -7.60
CA ASP A 79 -14.89 -14.45 -8.76
C ASP A 79 -13.50 -13.86 -9.06
N SER A 80 -12.71 -13.60 -8.04
CA SER A 80 -11.34 -13.09 -8.17
C SER A 80 -10.40 -14.17 -8.72
N PHE A 81 -10.59 -15.40 -8.26
CA PHE A 81 -9.86 -16.56 -8.77
C PHE A 81 -10.20 -16.83 -10.24
N ALA A 82 -11.49 -16.76 -10.61
CA ALA A 82 -11.93 -16.93 -11.98
C ALA A 82 -11.39 -15.84 -12.93
N LYS A 83 -11.31 -14.59 -12.47
CA LYS A 83 -10.70 -13.48 -13.23
C LYS A 83 -9.19 -13.67 -13.41
N LEU A 84 -8.49 -14.10 -12.36
CA LEU A 84 -7.07 -14.42 -12.43
C LEU A 84 -6.81 -15.60 -13.38
N GLU A 85 -7.63 -16.65 -13.32
CA GLU A 85 -7.55 -17.80 -14.21
C GLU A 85 -7.81 -17.40 -15.67
N GLN A 86 -8.78 -16.53 -15.91
CA GLN A 86 -9.10 -16.01 -17.23
C GLN A 86 -7.97 -15.11 -17.78
N SER A 87 -7.37 -14.23 -16.97
CA SER A 87 -6.25 -13.37 -17.39
C SER A 87 -5.01 -14.19 -17.74
N ILE A 88 -4.74 -15.27 -17.02
CA ILE A 88 -3.66 -16.22 -17.33
C ILE A 88 -3.95 -16.96 -18.66
N PHE A 89 -5.20 -17.32 -18.91
CA PHE A 89 -5.61 -18.00 -20.15
C PHE A 89 -5.57 -17.09 -21.38
N ASP A 90 -5.94 -15.83 -21.22
CA ASP A 90 -6.00 -14.85 -22.32
C ASP A 90 -4.59 -14.28 -22.67
N GLY A 91 -3.56 -14.64 -21.90
CA GLY A 91 -2.18 -14.19 -22.14
C GLY A 91 -1.97 -12.70 -21.92
N GLU A 92 -2.91 -12.04 -21.25
CA GLU A 92 -2.80 -10.64 -20.84
C GLU A 92 -1.91 -10.54 -19.59
N ASN A 93 -0.59 -10.40 -19.82
CA ASN A 93 0.41 -10.28 -18.77
C ASN A 93 0.38 -8.96 -17.98
N GLU A 94 -0.60 -8.10 -18.20
CA GLU A 94 -0.67 -6.76 -17.58
C GLU A 94 -1.70 -6.62 -16.45
N ASN A 95 -2.53 -7.61 -16.18
CA ASN A 95 -3.49 -7.51 -15.08
C ASN A 95 -2.88 -7.99 -13.77
N THR A 96 -2.14 -7.10 -13.11
CA THR A 96 -1.79 -7.26 -11.70
C THR A 96 -3.09 -7.32 -10.91
N TYR A 97 -3.45 -8.50 -10.42
CA TYR A 97 -4.62 -8.65 -9.57
C TYR A 97 -4.36 -8.02 -8.20
N PHE A 98 -5.18 -7.05 -7.84
CA PHE A 98 -5.19 -6.47 -6.50
C PHE A 98 -6.39 -7.01 -5.73
N PRO A 99 -6.18 -7.65 -4.56
CA PRO A 99 -7.29 -8.06 -3.72
C PRO A 99 -8.11 -6.85 -3.29
N THR A 100 -9.43 -6.98 -3.35
CA THR A 100 -10.36 -5.96 -2.85
C THR A 100 -10.96 -6.32 -1.50
N GLU A 101 -10.74 -7.54 -1.05
CA GLU A 101 -11.22 -8.05 0.23
C GLU A 101 -10.06 -8.60 1.08
N TYR A 102 -10.02 -8.18 2.32
CA TYR A 102 -9.00 -8.56 3.29
C TYR A 102 -9.65 -9.01 4.58
N LEU A 103 -9.06 -10.01 5.21
CA LEU A 103 -9.47 -10.53 6.50
C LEU A 103 -8.52 -10.02 7.58
N LEU A 104 -9.00 -9.13 8.44
CA LEU A 104 -8.28 -8.69 9.63
C LEU A 104 -8.66 -9.59 10.80
N THR A 105 -7.68 -10.22 11.42
CA THR A 105 -7.87 -11.17 12.51
C THR A 105 -7.13 -10.72 13.75
N TYR A 106 -7.84 -10.61 14.87
CA TYR A 106 -7.25 -10.46 16.20
C TYR A 106 -7.17 -11.82 16.87
N SER A 107 -5.99 -12.18 17.36
CA SER A 107 -5.75 -13.43 18.08
C SER A 107 -5.19 -13.19 19.49
N THR A 108 -5.78 -13.82 20.51
CA THR A 108 -5.27 -13.74 21.89
C THR A 108 -3.89 -14.38 22.04
N ILE A 109 -3.59 -15.38 21.21
CA ILE A 109 -2.31 -16.08 21.18
C ILE A 109 -1.62 -15.64 19.89
N SER A 110 -0.66 -14.69 19.99
CA SER A 110 0.14 -14.27 18.84
C SER A 110 0.97 -15.45 18.30
N GLU A 111 1.39 -15.35 17.04
CA GLU A 111 2.26 -16.37 16.43
C GLU A 111 3.55 -16.58 17.22
N GLN A 112 4.09 -15.53 17.83
CA GLN A 112 5.27 -15.59 18.70
C GLN A 112 5.00 -16.48 19.94
N ILE A 113 3.84 -16.28 20.60
CA ILE A 113 3.45 -17.05 21.79
C ILE A 113 3.12 -18.51 21.42
N GLN A 114 2.66 -18.78 20.20
CA GLN A 114 2.44 -20.16 19.75
C GLN A 114 3.72 -20.99 19.75
N ASN A 115 4.85 -20.37 19.51
CA ASN A 115 6.17 -20.99 19.45
C ASN A 115 6.83 -21.13 20.84
N GLU A 116 6.37 -20.37 21.87
CA GLU A 116 6.96 -20.35 23.21
C GLU A 116 6.53 -21.53 24.14
N GLY A 117 5.58 -22.34 23.71
CA GLY A 117 5.15 -23.52 24.47
C GLY A 117 3.89 -23.34 25.32
N PHE A 118 3.44 -24.41 25.95
CA PHE A 118 2.15 -24.50 26.63
C PHE A 118 1.94 -23.48 27.78
N LEU A 119 2.95 -23.26 28.59
CA LEU A 119 2.85 -22.37 29.76
C LEU A 119 2.66 -20.89 29.33
N ALA A 120 3.35 -20.46 28.28
CA ALA A 120 3.20 -19.11 27.75
C ALA A 120 1.80 -18.89 27.17
N GLN A 121 1.28 -19.88 26.45
CA GLN A 121 -0.11 -19.84 25.93
C GLN A 121 -1.14 -19.77 27.08
N CYS A 122 -0.98 -20.53 28.13
CA CYS A 122 -1.86 -20.47 29.32
C CYS A 122 -1.80 -19.11 30.01
N LYS A 123 -0.61 -18.49 30.11
CA LYS A 123 -0.43 -17.16 30.70
C LYS A 123 -1.11 -16.08 29.84
N SER A 124 -0.99 -16.17 28.52
CA SER A 124 -1.67 -15.25 27.59
C SER A 124 -3.20 -15.36 27.69
N ILE A 125 -3.74 -16.59 27.72
CA ILE A 125 -5.18 -16.82 27.90
C ILE A 125 -5.66 -16.27 29.25
N TRP A 126 -4.91 -16.47 30.32
CA TRP A 126 -5.25 -15.92 31.63
C TRP A 126 -5.28 -14.39 31.63
N ARG A 127 -4.28 -13.74 30.99
CA ARG A 127 -4.22 -12.29 30.86
C ARG A 127 -5.41 -11.75 30.05
N SER A 128 -5.87 -12.48 29.04
CA SER A 128 -6.99 -12.06 28.18
C SER A 128 -8.33 -11.94 28.91
N ILE A 129 -8.47 -12.57 30.10
CA ILE A 129 -9.69 -12.45 30.93
C ILE A 129 -9.85 -11.03 31.49
N PHE A 130 -8.75 -10.30 31.68
CA PHE A 130 -8.73 -8.95 32.23
C PHE A 130 -8.69 -7.85 31.16
N LEU A 131 -8.59 -8.22 29.88
CA LEU A 131 -8.59 -7.32 28.75
C LEU A 131 -10.02 -7.09 28.22
N PRO A 132 -10.27 -6.03 27.45
CA PRO A 132 -11.53 -5.84 26.73
C PRO A 132 -11.88 -7.07 25.88
N SER A 133 -13.14 -7.22 25.52
CA SER A 133 -13.56 -8.33 24.66
C SER A 133 -12.83 -8.25 23.31
N LYS A 134 -12.54 -9.39 22.71
CA LYS A 134 -11.83 -9.45 21.40
C LYS A 134 -12.57 -8.70 20.29
N VAL A 135 -13.89 -8.77 20.35
CA VAL A 135 -14.78 -8.02 19.44
C VAL A 135 -14.60 -6.51 19.64
N GLU A 136 -14.52 -6.07 20.89
CA GLU A 136 -14.30 -4.67 21.23
C GLU A 136 -12.92 -4.19 20.77
N ILE A 137 -11.89 -5.00 20.99
CA ILE A 137 -10.52 -4.70 20.52
C ILE A 137 -10.49 -4.60 18.99
N LEU A 138 -11.05 -5.58 18.28
CA LEU A 138 -11.07 -5.56 16.82
C LEU A 138 -11.89 -4.38 16.29
N ASN A 139 -13.03 -4.09 16.89
CA ASN A 139 -13.85 -2.94 16.51
C ASN A 139 -13.12 -1.60 16.72
N ALA A 140 -12.36 -1.45 17.80
CA ALA A 140 -11.57 -0.25 18.04
C ALA A 140 -10.52 -0.03 16.93
N VAL A 141 -9.87 -1.10 16.50
CA VAL A 141 -8.91 -1.04 15.38
C VAL A 141 -9.61 -0.73 14.06
N LEU A 142 -10.72 -1.40 13.76
CA LEU A 142 -11.49 -1.19 12.53
C LEU A 142 -12.05 0.22 12.43
N GLN A 143 -12.60 0.75 13.51
CA GLN A 143 -13.09 2.13 13.57
C GLN A 143 -11.94 3.13 13.39
N SER A 144 -10.79 2.88 14.03
CA SER A 144 -9.62 3.75 13.88
C SER A 144 -9.06 3.72 12.46
N TYR A 145 -9.10 2.56 11.79
CA TYR A 145 -8.73 2.44 10.39
C TYR A 145 -9.74 3.15 9.48
N GLN A 146 -11.04 2.99 9.74
CA GLN A 146 -12.09 3.66 8.98
C GLN A 146 -11.99 5.20 9.09
N GLU A 147 -11.74 5.72 10.28
CA GLU A 147 -11.49 7.14 10.51
C GLU A 147 -10.24 7.60 9.75
N TYR A 148 -9.12 6.88 9.90
CA TYR A 148 -7.88 7.20 9.20
C TYR A 148 -8.07 7.18 7.68
N TYR A 149 -8.72 6.15 7.13
CA TYR A 149 -8.99 6.04 5.70
C TYR A 149 -9.90 7.16 5.21
N SER A 150 -10.93 7.48 5.97
CA SER A 150 -11.81 8.61 5.68
C SER A 150 -11.06 9.93 5.68
N ASP A 151 -10.28 10.20 6.72
CA ASP A 151 -9.55 11.45 6.87
C ASP A 151 -8.42 11.60 5.83
N THR A 152 -7.78 10.50 5.46
CA THR A 152 -6.61 10.54 4.57
C THR A 152 -7.01 10.51 3.10
N TYR A 153 -7.97 9.67 2.72
CA TYR A 153 -8.28 9.37 1.32
C TYR A 153 -9.65 9.86 0.86
N LEU A 154 -10.59 10.12 1.80
CA LEU A 154 -11.95 10.54 1.48
C LEU A 154 -12.25 11.95 1.96
N SER A 155 -11.54 12.45 2.95
CA SER A 155 -11.59 13.85 3.33
C SER A 155 -10.63 14.62 2.43
N TYR A 156 -11.22 15.34 1.51
CA TYR A 156 -10.50 16.17 0.55
C TYR A 156 -10.21 17.58 1.09
N ASP A 157 -10.33 17.77 2.40
CA ASP A 157 -10.09 19.04 3.07
C ASP A 157 -8.69 19.57 2.75
N SER A 158 -7.70 18.68 2.70
CA SER A 158 -6.32 19.04 2.30
C SER A 158 -6.17 19.46 0.82
N LEU A 159 -7.13 19.11 -0.04
CA LEU A 159 -7.19 19.60 -1.43
C LEU A 159 -7.77 21.02 -1.49
N PHE A 160 -8.63 21.36 -0.53
CA PHE A 160 -9.36 22.61 -0.50
C PHE A 160 -8.69 23.62 0.42
N GLU A 161 -7.93 23.20 1.44
CA GLU A 161 -7.18 24.03 2.37
C GLU A 161 -5.72 24.23 1.91
N ILE A 162 -5.51 24.98 0.82
CA ILE A 162 -4.17 25.30 0.35
C ILE A 162 -3.65 26.50 1.10
N ASP A 163 -2.52 26.37 1.81
CA ASP A 163 -1.81 27.50 2.41
C ASP A 163 -1.02 28.28 1.32
N TRP A 164 -1.71 29.21 0.70
CA TRP A 164 -1.11 30.03 -0.35
C TRP A 164 0.04 30.91 0.15
N ALA A 165 0.11 31.24 1.45
CA ALA A 165 1.22 32.01 1.98
C ALA A 165 2.53 31.21 1.94
N VAL A 166 2.46 29.91 2.17
CA VAL A 166 3.61 29.01 2.02
C VAL A 166 4.01 28.93 0.54
N VAL A 167 3.04 28.76 -0.38
CA VAL A 167 3.31 28.68 -1.82
C VAL A 167 3.93 29.99 -2.35
N ASP A 168 3.41 31.13 -1.93
CA ASP A 168 3.92 32.46 -2.31
C ASP A 168 5.38 32.66 -1.86
N SER A 169 5.82 31.98 -0.79
CA SER A 169 7.21 32.02 -0.29
C SER A 169 8.17 31.11 -1.05
N MET A 170 7.67 30.16 -1.85
CA MET A 170 8.50 29.23 -2.62
C MET A 170 9.23 29.93 -3.78
N ASP A 171 10.28 29.29 -4.29
CA ASP A 171 10.88 29.68 -5.54
C ASP A 171 9.90 29.48 -6.73
N TYR A 172 10.06 30.23 -7.80
CA TYR A 172 9.17 30.17 -8.98
C TYR A 172 9.03 28.76 -9.57
N TYR A 173 10.14 28.00 -9.62
CA TYR A 173 10.12 26.64 -10.11
C TYR A 173 9.34 25.70 -9.15
N ASN A 174 9.52 25.86 -7.87
CA ASN A 174 8.82 25.04 -6.85
C ASN A 174 7.33 25.38 -6.80
N ARG A 175 6.93 26.66 -7.08
CA ARG A 175 5.52 27.03 -7.25
C ARG A 175 4.88 26.28 -8.43
N PHE A 176 5.61 26.14 -9.53
CA PHE A 176 5.16 25.36 -10.68
C PHE A 176 4.87 23.91 -10.28
N GLU A 177 5.83 23.21 -9.65
CA GLU A 177 5.67 21.83 -9.23
C GLU A 177 4.48 21.65 -8.27
N PHE A 178 4.32 22.60 -7.34
CA PHE A 178 3.19 22.58 -6.42
C PHE A 178 1.85 22.71 -7.14
N MET A 179 1.73 23.66 -8.07
CA MET A 179 0.50 23.89 -8.82
C MET A 179 0.17 22.71 -9.75
N GLU A 180 1.17 22.13 -10.41
CA GLU A 180 1.01 20.94 -11.25
C GLU A 180 0.46 19.77 -10.43
N ASN A 181 1.08 19.47 -9.30
CA ASN A 181 0.62 18.42 -8.39
C ASN A 181 -0.81 18.69 -7.88
N THR A 182 -1.13 19.95 -7.58
CA THR A 182 -2.48 20.33 -7.12
C THR A 182 -3.52 20.08 -8.21
N ILE A 183 -3.24 20.46 -9.46
CA ILE A 183 -4.15 20.21 -10.58
C ILE A 183 -4.29 18.71 -10.86
N GLN A 184 -3.21 17.94 -10.81
CA GLN A 184 -3.28 16.49 -10.99
C GLN A 184 -4.14 15.82 -9.91
N ARG A 185 -3.99 16.24 -8.65
CA ARG A 185 -4.83 15.74 -7.55
C ARG A 185 -6.30 16.14 -7.72
N LEU A 186 -6.59 17.38 -8.11
CA LEU A 186 -7.96 17.82 -8.43
C LEU A 186 -8.55 17.03 -9.60
N MET A 187 -7.76 16.77 -10.64
CA MET A 187 -8.20 16.00 -11.79
C MET A 187 -8.56 14.56 -11.40
N SER A 188 -7.67 13.90 -10.67
CA SER A 188 -7.90 12.53 -10.17
C SER A 188 -9.15 12.45 -9.30
N PHE A 189 -9.33 13.43 -8.40
CA PHE A 189 -10.53 13.53 -7.58
C PHE A 189 -11.81 13.70 -8.39
N LEU A 190 -11.81 14.60 -9.36
CA LEU A 190 -12.97 14.85 -10.24
C LEU A 190 -13.31 13.62 -11.08
N GLN A 191 -12.29 12.93 -11.61
CA GLN A 191 -12.47 11.68 -12.35
C GLN A 191 -13.09 10.59 -11.48
N TYR A 192 -12.59 10.43 -10.26
CA TYR A 192 -13.14 9.52 -9.27
C TYR A 192 -14.61 9.81 -8.96
N LYS A 193 -14.96 11.06 -8.65
CA LYS A 193 -16.36 11.47 -8.39
C LYS A 193 -17.27 11.31 -9.60
N ASN A 194 -16.75 11.62 -10.80
CA ASN A 194 -17.50 11.45 -12.05
C ASN A 194 -17.79 9.97 -12.33
N ALA A 195 -16.81 9.09 -12.24
CA ALA A 195 -16.96 7.67 -12.47
C ALA A 195 -17.98 7.05 -11.50
N ARG A 196 -17.97 7.48 -10.23
CA ARG A 196 -18.93 7.02 -9.23
C ARG A 196 -20.36 7.52 -9.45
N SER A 197 -20.53 8.76 -9.92
CA SER A 197 -21.85 9.31 -10.21
C SER A 197 -22.55 8.58 -11.38
N THR A 198 -21.76 8.08 -12.32
CA THR A 198 -22.28 7.31 -13.47
C THR A 198 -22.61 5.87 -13.14
N SER A 199 -21.96 5.26 -12.16
CA SER A 199 -22.13 3.85 -11.80
C SER A 199 -23.46 3.54 -11.07
N LYS A 200 -24.02 4.48 -10.32
CA LYS A 200 -25.16 4.22 -9.42
C LYS A 200 -26.51 3.90 -10.12
N ASN A 201 -26.73 4.29 -11.38
CA ASN A 201 -28.07 4.17 -11.99
C ASN A 201 -28.08 3.73 -13.46
N GLY A 202 -26.96 3.42 -14.09
CA GLY A 202 -26.92 3.12 -15.53
C GLY A 202 -27.43 4.29 -16.43
N THR A 203 -27.80 5.41 -15.82
CA THR A 203 -28.22 6.64 -16.49
C THR A 203 -27.10 7.65 -16.35
N TYR A 204 -26.57 8.13 -17.44
CA TYR A 204 -25.60 9.21 -17.46
C TYR A 204 -26.28 10.49 -16.94
N THR A 205 -26.21 10.73 -15.65
CA THR A 205 -26.53 12.04 -15.10
C THR A 205 -25.33 12.93 -15.33
N ASN A 206 -25.53 14.06 -16.00
CA ASN A 206 -24.51 15.10 -16.12
C ASN A 206 -24.16 15.59 -14.71
N SER A 207 -23.04 15.10 -14.18
CA SER A 207 -22.71 15.27 -12.78
C SER A 207 -22.05 16.61 -12.46
N GLY A 208 -21.85 17.47 -13.44
CA GLY A 208 -21.06 18.69 -13.31
C GLY A 208 -19.55 18.42 -13.14
N TYR A 209 -19.17 17.24 -12.61
CA TYR A 209 -17.76 16.84 -12.49
C TYR A 209 -17.09 16.68 -13.85
N TYR A 210 -17.80 16.12 -14.84
CA TYR A 210 -17.28 15.95 -16.19
C TYR A 210 -16.97 17.29 -16.86
N ASP A 211 -17.84 18.28 -16.67
CA ASP A 211 -17.63 19.64 -17.22
C ASP A 211 -16.40 20.28 -16.59
N LEU A 212 -16.21 20.14 -15.27
CA LEU A 212 -15.02 20.62 -14.58
C LEU A 212 -13.73 19.91 -15.03
N ILE A 213 -13.79 18.60 -15.30
CA ILE A 213 -12.64 17.85 -15.84
C ILE A 213 -12.20 18.43 -17.19
N ILE A 214 -13.16 18.67 -18.08
CA ILE A 214 -12.87 19.26 -19.42
C ILE A 214 -12.30 20.67 -19.26
N GLU A 215 -12.88 21.48 -18.41
CA GLU A 215 -12.44 22.86 -18.20
C GLU A 215 -11.06 22.91 -17.55
N LEU A 216 -10.79 22.10 -16.53
CA LEU A 216 -9.51 21.98 -15.86
C LEU A 216 -8.39 21.52 -16.82
N SER A 217 -8.72 20.58 -17.73
CA SER A 217 -7.77 20.08 -18.73
C SER A 217 -7.41 21.08 -19.81
N LYS A 218 -8.28 22.08 -20.08
CA LYS A 218 -8.09 23.08 -21.14
C LYS A 218 -7.47 24.39 -20.62
N GLY A 219 -7.89 24.88 -19.46
CA GLY A 219 -7.46 26.16 -18.92
C GLY A 219 -6.18 26.06 -18.10
N PRO A 220 -6.28 25.61 -16.83
CA PRO A 220 -5.13 25.62 -15.92
C PRO A 220 -3.97 24.73 -16.37
N ALA A 221 -4.26 23.59 -17.01
CA ALA A 221 -3.20 22.71 -17.53
C ALA A 221 -2.34 23.40 -18.61
N HIS A 222 -2.93 24.23 -19.48
CA HIS A 222 -2.17 25.04 -20.42
C HIS A 222 -1.44 26.19 -19.74
N GLY A 223 -2.10 26.89 -18.83
CA GLY A 223 -1.51 28.02 -18.10
C GLY A 223 -0.29 27.61 -17.28
N ILE A 224 -0.29 26.39 -16.72
CA ILE A 224 0.88 25.81 -16.02
C ILE A 224 2.05 25.61 -16.98
N ASN A 225 1.81 25.05 -18.16
CA ASN A 225 2.86 24.84 -19.14
C ASN A 225 3.45 26.17 -19.62
N ASP A 226 2.62 27.20 -19.82
CA ASP A 226 3.06 28.54 -20.20
C ASP A 226 3.89 29.18 -19.09
N TYR A 227 3.46 29.06 -17.84
CA TYR A 227 4.21 29.53 -16.68
C TYR A 227 5.57 28.81 -16.55
N GLN A 228 5.58 27.48 -16.64
CA GLN A 228 6.82 26.69 -16.59
C GLN A 228 7.78 27.08 -17.69
N ALA A 229 7.28 27.15 -18.93
CA ALA A 229 8.09 27.52 -20.08
C ALA A 229 8.70 28.92 -19.91
N TYR A 230 7.90 29.86 -19.44
CA TYR A 230 8.34 31.24 -19.23
C TYR A 230 9.40 31.34 -18.12
N VAL A 231 9.15 30.70 -16.95
CA VAL A 231 10.08 30.69 -15.84
C VAL A 231 11.40 30.01 -16.24
N THR A 232 11.32 28.87 -16.93
CA THR A 232 12.50 28.13 -17.36
C THR A 232 13.32 28.82 -18.40
N GLN A 233 12.67 29.38 -19.46
CA GLN A 233 13.37 30.09 -20.54
C GLN A 233 14.09 31.35 -20.06
N ASN A 234 13.48 32.04 -19.10
CA ASN A 234 14.02 33.30 -18.58
C ASN A 234 14.84 33.08 -17.29
N GLY A 235 15.00 31.81 -16.83
CA GLY A 235 15.77 31.45 -15.64
C GLY A 235 15.32 32.19 -14.38
N ILE A 236 14.01 32.31 -14.15
CA ILE A 236 13.43 33.15 -13.09
C ILE A 236 13.48 32.39 -11.77
N THR A 237 14.17 32.93 -10.80
CA THR A 237 14.37 32.34 -9.49
C THR A 237 14.56 33.42 -8.42
N ASN A 238 14.17 33.12 -7.20
CA ASN A 238 14.45 33.94 -6.03
C ASN A 238 15.87 33.67 -5.47
N ASN A 239 16.31 32.40 -5.54
CA ASN A 239 17.60 31.98 -5.04
C ASN A 239 18.25 30.94 -5.99
N ARG A 240 19.00 31.49 -6.96
CA ARG A 240 19.67 30.70 -7.99
C ARG A 240 20.61 29.64 -7.45
N GLU A 241 21.42 29.97 -6.45
CA GLU A 241 22.42 29.01 -5.93
C GLU A 241 21.75 27.81 -5.26
N GLU A 242 20.68 28.06 -4.55
CA GLU A 242 19.89 27.01 -3.89
C GLU A 242 19.19 26.13 -4.89
N LEU A 243 18.54 26.73 -5.88
CA LEU A 243 17.84 26.01 -6.96
C LEU A 243 18.82 25.15 -7.76
N LEU A 244 19.99 25.68 -8.14
CA LEU A 244 21.00 24.89 -8.84
C LEU A 244 21.55 23.74 -8.00
N ARG A 245 21.73 23.92 -6.69
CA ARG A 245 22.10 22.81 -5.78
C ARG A 245 21.02 21.76 -5.71
N GLN A 246 19.75 22.17 -5.65
CA GLN A 246 18.63 21.25 -5.69
C GLN A 246 18.61 20.42 -6.99
N PHE A 247 18.77 21.05 -8.14
CA PHE A 247 18.85 20.34 -9.42
C PHE A 247 20.05 19.40 -9.51
N SER A 248 21.22 19.81 -9.00
CA SER A 248 22.42 18.95 -8.96
C SER A 248 22.16 17.73 -8.10
N TYR A 249 21.57 17.89 -6.93
CA TYR A 249 21.23 16.77 -6.05
C TYR A 249 20.21 15.81 -6.70
N MET A 250 19.19 16.35 -7.36
CA MET A 250 18.19 15.53 -8.06
C MET A 250 18.79 14.80 -9.27
N GLN A 251 19.73 15.44 -9.98
CA GLN A 251 20.50 14.79 -11.04
C GLN A 251 21.29 13.60 -10.51
N ASP A 252 22.07 13.79 -9.44
CA ASP A 252 22.88 12.73 -8.83
C ASP A 252 22.01 11.54 -8.40
N LEU A 253 20.85 11.82 -7.79
CA LEU A 253 19.85 10.80 -7.41
C LEU A 253 19.37 9.99 -8.62
N ARG A 254 19.06 10.65 -9.74
CA ARG A 254 18.60 9.99 -10.97
C ARG A 254 19.70 9.21 -11.66
N GLU A 255 20.93 9.68 -11.59
CA GLU A 255 22.10 8.93 -12.09
C GLU A 255 22.35 7.66 -11.28
N GLU A 256 22.25 7.74 -9.95
CA GLU A 256 22.35 6.56 -9.08
C GLU A 256 21.21 5.56 -9.34
N GLU A 257 19.99 6.03 -9.49
CA GLU A 257 18.84 5.19 -9.85
C GLU A 257 19.03 4.51 -11.20
N ASN A 258 19.47 5.27 -12.23
CA ASN A 258 19.80 4.72 -13.54
C ASN A 258 20.88 3.63 -13.45
N PHE A 259 21.96 3.90 -12.71
CA PHE A 259 23.03 2.91 -12.51
C PHE A 259 22.48 1.63 -11.86
N ARG A 260 21.77 1.76 -10.73
CA ARG A 260 21.19 0.63 -10.00
C ARG A 260 20.25 -0.20 -10.88
N LYS A 261 19.37 0.46 -11.64
CA LYS A 261 18.41 -0.22 -12.51
C LYS A 261 19.05 -0.84 -13.75
N THR A 262 20.12 -0.25 -14.25
CA THR A 262 20.93 -0.85 -15.33
C THR A 262 21.65 -2.11 -14.86
N GLU A 263 22.22 -2.10 -13.64
CA GLU A 263 22.84 -3.30 -13.08
C GLU A 263 21.80 -4.39 -12.78
N GLU A 264 20.63 -4.04 -12.25
CA GLU A 264 19.50 -4.96 -12.06
C GLU A 264 19.10 -5.62 -13.39
N TYR A 265 18.96 -4.84 -14.46
CA TYR A 265 18.68 -5.34 -15.80
C TYR A 265 19.73 -6.34 -16.28
N LYS A 266 21.03 -6.04 -16.10
CA LYS A 266 22.12 -6.94 -16.51
C LYS A 266 22.07 -8.27 -15.77
N VAL A 267 21.90 -8.22 -14.44
CA VAL A 267 21.80 -9.44 -13.61
C VAL A 267 20.60 -10.30 -14.04
N LEU A 268 19.46 -9.69 -14.31
CA LEU A 268 18.27 -10.40 -14.78
C LEU A 268 18.50 -11.03 -16.17
N ARG A 269 19.17 -10.33 -17.08
CA ARG A 269 19.53 -10.88 -18.40
C ARG A 269 20.49 -12.06 -18.31
N GLU A 270 21.52 -11.97 -17.46
CA GLU A 270 22.42 -13.08 -17.17
C GLU A 270 21.67 -14.27 -16.55
N ALA A 271 20.74 -14.01 -15.64
CA ALA A 271 19.89 -15.05 -15.03
C ALA A 271 19.04 -15.77 -16.08
N ILE A 272 18.49 -15.06 -17.08
CA ILE A 272 17.75 -15.64 -18.20
C ILE A 272 18.65 -16.56 -19.01
N GLU A 273 19.86 -16.12 -19.35
CA GLU A 273 20.82 -16.92 -20.14
C GLU A 273 21.23 -18.18 -19.38
N ILE A 274 21.53 -18.08 -18.09
CA ILE A 274 21.84 -19.23 -17.24
C ILE A 274 20.67 -20.20 -17.17
N TYR A 275 19.47 -19.68 -16.92
CA TYR A 275 18.24 -20.48 -16.83
C TYR A 275 17.95 -21.20 -18.14
N ASP A 276 18.08 -20.52 -19.28
CA ASP A 276 17.86 -21.14 -20.61
C ASP A 276 18.91 -22.18 -20.96
N SER A 277 20.17 -21.97 -20.58
CA SER A 277 21.26 -22.89 -20.84
C SER A 277 21.24 -24.14 -19.96
N THR A 278 20.76 -24.00 -18.70
CA THR A 278 20.82 -25.08 -17.68
C THR A 278 19.55 -25.91 -17.59
N THR A 279 18.41 -25.39 -18.06
CA THR A 279 17.12 -26.07 -17.91
C THR A 279 16.81 -26.95 -19.10
N THR A 280 16.38 -28.20 -18.85
CA THR A 280 15.99 -29.17 -19.90
C THR A 280 14.80 -28.63 -20.69
N LYS A 281 14.93 -28.58 -22.03
CA LYS A 281 13.87 -28.06 -22.92
C LYS A 281 12.65 -28.97 -23.04
N VAL A 282 12.76 -30.22 -22.58
CA VAL A 282 11.70 -31.23 -22.66
C VAL A 282 11.62 -31.97 -21.32
N VAL A 283 10.42 -32.08 -20.76
CA VAL A 283 10.15 -32.92 -19.59
C VAL A 283 9.67 -34.27 -20.07
N PHE A 284 10.39 -35.32 -19.69
CA PHE A 284 9.99 -36.69 -19.93
C PHE A 284 9.00 -37.10 -18.80
N ILE A 285 7.78 -37.44 -19.16
CA ILE A 285 6.80 -38.01 -18.25
C ILE A 285 6.63 -39.46 -18.60
N PRO A 286 7.14 -40.43 -17.79
CA PRO A 286 6.90 -41.84 -18.05
C PRO A 286 5.39 -42.10 -17.92
N ALA A 287 4.79 -42.60 -19.00
CA ALA A 287 3.40 -43.03 -18.95
C ALA A 287 3.30 -44.31 -18.11
N LEU A 288 2.34 -44.31 -17.14
CA LEU A 288 2.10 -45.44 -16.24
C LEU A 288 1.49 -46.67 -16.93
N ASP A 289 1.07 -46.54 -18.19
CA ASP A 289 0.50 -47.64 -18.99
C ASP A 289 0.93 -47.52 -20.45
N ASP A 290 1.33 -48.68 -21.02
CA ASP A 290 1.61 -48.92 -22.46
C ASP A 290 2.63 -48.03 -23.17
N ASN A 291 3.93 -48.31 -23.00
CA ASN A 291 5.03 -48.01 -23.96
C ASN A 291 4.89 -46.70 -24.79
N LYS A 292 4.14 -45.72 -24.36
CA LYS A 292 4.01 -44.41 -24.99
C LYS A 292 4.73 -43.37 -24.14
N GLU A 293 5.88 -42.90 -24.61
CA GLU A 293 6.59 -41.78 -24.04
C GLU A 293 5.83 -40.50 -24.38
N PHE A 294 5.47 -39.72 -23.36
CA PHE A 294 4.83 -38.42 -23.52
C PHE A 294 5.85 -37.33 -23.23
N TYR A 295 6.18 -36.54 -24.25
CA TYR A 295 7.07 -35.40 -24.11
C TYR A 295 6.27 -34.12 -24.00
N MET A 296 6.40 -33.41 -22.89
CA MET A 296 5.87 -32.07 -22.75
C MET A 296 6.97 -31.02 -22.93
N ASN A 297 6.69 -30.01 -23.74
CA ASN A 297 7.59 -28.87 -23.82
C ASN A 297 7.69 -28.18 -22.50
N ARG A 298 8.88 -27.71 -22.15
CA ARG A 298 9.07 -26.87 -20.94
C ARG A 298 8.20 -25.63 -21.03
N THR A 299 7.54 -25.29 -19.93
CA THR A 299 6.85 -24.00 -19.78
C THR A 299 7.90 -22.88 -19.67
N ASN A 300 7.71 -21.78 -20.38
CA ASN A 300 8.61 -20.62 -20.35
C ASN A 300 8.35 -19.67 -19.18
N VAL A 301 7.45 -20.01 -18.26
CA VAL A 301 6.99 -19.15 -17.16
C VAL A 301 8.14 -18.47 -16.39
N GLY A 302 9.23 -19.20 -16.13
CA GLY A 302 10.40 -18.61 -15.45
C GLY A 302 11.16 -17.59 -16.30
N ILE A 303 11.29 -17.83 -17.61
CA ILE A 303 11.94 -16.91 -18.55
C ILE A 303 11.05 -15.69 -18.75
N ASP A 304 9.75 -15.88 -18.92
CA ASP A 304 8.78 -14.80 -19.12
C ASP A 304 8.78 -13.86 -17.91
N TYR A 305 8.74 -14.40 -16.68
CA TYR A 305 8.85 -13.61 -15.45
C TYR A 305 10.16 -12.83 -15.34
N LEU A 306 11.31 -13.47 -15.64
CA LEU A 306 12.61 -12.77 -15.59
C LEU A 306 12.70 -11.71 -16.70
N SER A 307 12.13 -11.98 -17.89
CA SER A 307 12.09 -11.03 -19.00
C SER A 307 11.25 -9.80 -18.67
N GLU A 308 10.05 -10.00 -18.11
CA GLU A 308 9.19 -8.90 -17.65
C GLU A 308 9.90 -8.02 -16.62
N LYS A 309 10.55 -8.64 -15.63
CA LYS A 309 11.35 -7.91 -14.65
C LYS A 309 12.53 -7.17 -15.27
N ALA A 310 13.22 -7.79 -16.23
CA ALA A 310 14.32 -7.15 -16.94
C ALA A 310 13.84 -5.95 -17.76
N ASP A 311 12.73 -6.09 -18.48
CA ASP A 311 12.13 -5.00 -19.24
C ASP A 311 11.66 -3.86 -18.34
N SER A 312 11.03 -4.16 -17.21
CA SER A 312 10.67 -3.17 -16.20
C SER A 312 11.89 -2.42 -15.64
N ALA A 313 12.96 -3.14 -15.29
CA ALA A 313 14.21 -2.52 -14.83
C ALA A 313 14.82 -1.62 -15.92
N LYS A 314 14.78 -2.06 -17.20
CA LYS A 314 15.25 -1.26 -18.34
C LYS A 314 14.44 0.02 -18.52
N ILE A 315 13.12 -0.07 -18.50
CA ILE A 315 12.23 1.11 -18.59
C ILE A 315 12.52 2.10 -17.46
N GLN A 316 12.68 1.61 -16.24
CA GLN A 316 13.02 2.46 -15.09
C GLN A 316 14.40 3.12 -15.24
N ALA A 317 15.40 2.38 -15.72
CA ALA A 317 16.72 2.93 -16.00
C ALA A 317 16.66 4.04 -17.07
N ASP A 318 15.97 3.79 -18.18
CA ASP A 318 15.84 4.76 -19.26
C ASP A 318 15.06 6.02 -18.81
N SER A 319 14.02 5.85 -17.99
CA SER A 319 13.27 6.96 -17.37
C SER A 319 14.17 7.79 -16.43
N ALA A 320 14.95 7.13 -15.58
CA ALA A 320 15.90 7.82 -14.70
C ALA A 320 16.99 8.59 -15.50
N ALA A 321 17.50 7.99 -16.58
CA ALA A 321 18.45 8.66 -17.48
C ALA A 321 17.84 9.87 -18.20
N ALA A 322 16.57 9.79 -18.61
CA ALA A 322 15.87 10.92 -19.22
C ALA A 322 15.66 12.04 -18.19
N SER A 323 15.26 11.70 -16.97
CA SER A 323 15.10 12.66 -15.86
C SER A 323 16.42 13.34 -15.49
N SER A 324 17.55 12.60 -15.42
CA SER A 324 18.87 13.21 -15.21
C SER A 324 19.21 14.25 -16.28
N LYS A 325 18.99 13.93 -17.55
CA LYS A 325 19.18 14.89 -18.66
C LYS A 325 18.30 16.11 -18.54
N GLN A 326 17.08 15.95 -18.05
CA GLN A 326 16.18 17.09 -17.80
C GLN A 326 16.76 18.02 -16.73
N TYR A 327 17.34 17.51 -15.64
CA TYR A 327 17.98 18.34 -14.63
C TYR A 327 19.22 19.05 -15.16
N ILE A 328 20.02 18.42 -16.02
CA ILE A 328 21.14 19.09 -16.71
C ILE A 328 20.63 20.26 -17.57
N TYR A 329 19.54 20.03 -18.32
CA TYR A 329 18.91 21.09 -19.09
C TYR A 329 18.42 22.25 -18.21
N LEU A 330 17.74 21.94 -17.08
CA LEU A 330 17.29 22.95 -16.12
C LEU A 330 18.48 23.75 -15.55
N GLN A 331 19.58 23.10 -15.16
CA GLN A 331 20.79 23.78 -14.70
C GLN A 331 21.32 24.75 -15.76
N THR A 332 21.24 24.39 -17.04
CA THR A 332 21.63 25.29 -18.15
C THR A 332 20.67 26.47 -18.28
N CYS A 333 19.35 26.24 -18.14
CA CYS A 333 18.35 27.31 -18.23
C CYS A 333 18.50 28.36 -17.11
N PHE A 334 18.73 27.89 -15.88
CA PHE A 334 18.94 28.74 -14.71
C PHE A 334 20.44 29.12 -14.49
N GLY A 335 21.30 28.79 -15.45
CA GLY A 335 22.73 29.06 -15.41
C GLY A 335 23.06 30.54 -15.46
N ASP A 336 23.65 30.98 -16.54
CA ASP A 336 24.17 32.35 -16.65
C ASP A 336 23.07 33.39 -16.79
N GLU A 337 23.02 34.36 -15.85
CA GLU A 337 22.08 35.50 -15.89
C GLU A 337 22.63 36.70 -16.69
N TYR A 338 23.93 36.75 -16.87
CA TYR A 338 24.63 37.88 -17.47
C TYR A 338 25.41 37.45 -18.71
N VAL A 339 25.37 38.32 -19.72
CA VAL A 339 26.30 38.25 -20.85
C VAL A 339 27.30 39.40 -20.71
N THR A 340 28.59 39.08 -20.89
CA THR A 340 29.66 40.07 -20.90
C THR A 340 30.00 40.40 -22.34
N ASP A 341 29.92 41.71 -22.72
CA ASP A 341 30.28 42.21 -24.04
C ASP A 341 31.82 42.25 -24.23
N GLN A 342 32.26 42.63 -25.42
CA GLN A 342 33.69 42.76 -25.75
C GLN A 342 34.42 43.81 -24.91
N ASP A 343 33.67 44.76 -24.37
CA ASP A 343 34.16 45.87 -23.56
C ASP A 343 34.16 45.54 -22.06
N GLY A 344 33.73 44.32 -21.70
CA GLY A 344 33.70 43.85 -20.30
C GLY A 344 32.44 44.26 -19.52
N ASN A 345 31.45 44.88 -20.19
CA ASN A 345 30.20 45.25 -19.51
C ASN A 345 29.28 44.03 -19.37
N LYS A 346 28.74 43.84 -18.17
CA LYS A 346 27.77 42.77 -17.88
C LYS A 346 26.35 43.26 -18.06
N THR A 347 25.63 42.67 -18.99
CA THR A 347 24.20 42.92 -19.21
C THR A 347 23.40 41.74 -18.70
N GLN A 348 22.43 42.00 -17.80
CA GLN A 348 21.51 40.98 -17.32
C GLN A 348 20.51 40.64 -18.40
N ILE A 349 20.49 39.37 -18.83
CA ILE A 349 19.61 38.85 -19.88
C ILE A 349 18.51 37.95 -19.34
N LYS A 350 18.71 37.35 -18.17
CA LYS A 350 17.74 36.46 -17.50
C LYS A 350 17.41 37.02 -16.12
N ASN A 351 16.27 36.59 -15.59
CA ASN A 351 15.80 36.94 -14.25
C ASN A 351 15.73 38.47 -14.00
N THR A 352 15.39 39.24 -15.02
CA THR A 352 15.22 40.69 -14.89
C THR A 352 13.96 41.05 -14.13
N SER A 353 13.89 42.28 -13.59
CA SER A 353 12.70 42.76 -12.87
C SER A 353 11.41 42.68 -13.71
N ASN A 354 11.47 42.97 -15.00
CA ASN A 354 10.31 42.89 -15.91
C ASN A 354 9.88 41.42 -16.12
N GLN A 355 10.85 40.50 -16.26
CA GLN A 355 10.57 39.07 -16.42
C GLN A 355 9.95 38.48 -15.14
N ARG A 356 10.44 38.89 -13.97
CA ARG A 356 9.84 38.47 -12.69
C ARG A 356 8.41 39.02 -12.54
N ALA A 357 8.18 40.30 -12.86
CA ALA A 357 6.83 40.86 -12.78
C ALA A 357 5.83 40.13 -13.70
N HIS A 358 6.25 39.74 -14.89
CA HIS A 358 5.38 38.96 -15.78
C HIS A 358 5.18 37.50 -15.28
N ALA A 359 6.19 36.86 -14.69
CA ALA A 359 6.03 35.56 -14.05
C ALA A 359 5.07 35.63 -12.86
N ASP A 360 5.14 36.70 -12.06
CA ASP A 360 4.20 36.94 -10.95
C ASP A 360 2.77 37.14 -11.47
N GLU A 361 2.59 37.83 -12.60
CA GLU A 361 1.27 37.99 -13.26
C GLU A 361 0.70 36.61 -13.68
N LEU A 362 1.51 35.80 -14.35
CA LEU A 362 1.12 34.43 -14.76
C LEU A 362 0.75 33.57 -13.56
N TYR A 363 1.58 33.63 -12.52
CA TYR A 363 1.34 32.88 -11.26
C TYR A 363 0.02 33.31 -10.60
N GLU A 364 -0.24 34.61 -10.44
CA GLU A 364 -1.46 35.10 -9.82
C GLU A 364 -2.72 34.75 -10.63
N ASN A 365 -2.64 34.69 -11.94
CA ASN A 365 -3.75 34.24 -12.78
C ASN A 365 -4.03 32.75 -12.57
N LEU A 366 -3.00 31.92 -12.57
CA LEU A 366 -3.13 30.48 -12.29
C LEU A 366 -3.65 30.20 -10.88
N LYS A 367 -3.14 30.91 -9.88
CA LYS A 367 -3.58 30.82 -8.49
C LYS A 367 -5.08 31.08 -8.38
N LYS A 368 -5.58 32.15 -9.03
CA LYS A 368 -7.02 32.47 -9.07
C LYS A 368 -7.83 31.37 -9.76
N GLU A 369 -7.33 30.81 -10.85
CA GLU A 369 -8.01 29.73 -11.54
C GLU A 369 -8.07 28.47 -10.66
N ILE A 370 -6.96 28.05 -10.05
CA ILE A 370 -6.92 26.90 -9.15
C ILE A 370 -7.88 27.11 -7.97
N GLN A 371 -7.88 28.30 -7.35
CA GLN A 371 -8.82 28.64 -6.28
C GLN A 371 -10.28 28.53 -6.74
N ARG A 372 -10.61 29.01 -7.94
CA ARG A 372 -11.95 28.88 -8.50
C ARG A 372 -12.35 27.42 -8.67
N PHE A 373 -11.49 26.59 -9.26
CA PHE A 373 -11.76 25.18 -9.46
C PHE A 373 -11.89 24.43 -8.13
N THR A 374 -11.05 24.76 -7.17
CA THR A 374 -11.10 24.18 -5.82
C THR A 374 -12.45 24.47 -5.14
N MET A 375 -12.88 25.75 -5.14
CA MET A 375 -14.18 26.14 -4.57
C MET A 375 -15.38 25.51 -5.31
N GLU A 376 -15.31 25.37 -6.64
CA GLU A 376 -16.39 24.80 -7.42
C GLU A 376 -16.49 23.28 -7.22
N THR A 377 -15.34 22.62 -7.10
CA THR A 377 -15.24 21.20 -6.75
C THR A 377 -15.79 20.94 -5.35
N GLU A 378 -15.43 21.75 -4.36
CA GLU A 378 -15.94 21.69 -3.01
C GLU A 378 -17.48 21.88 -2.99
N ARG A 379 -17.99 22.88 -3.71
CA ARG A 379 -19.43 23.12 -3.82
C ARG A 379 -20.21 21.92 -4.37
N LEU A 380 -19.67 21.29 -5.43
CA LEU A 380 -20.28 20.09 -6.02
C LEU A 380 -20.23 18.89 -5.05
N THR A 381 -19.14 18.77 -4.32
CA THR A 381 -18.96 17.68 -3.35
C THR A 381 -19.92 17.83 -2.16
N ASN A 382 -20.06 19.03 -1.62
CA ASN A 382 -20.96 19.33 -0.50
C ASN A 382 -22.45 19.25 -0.88
N SER A 383 -22.79 19.43 -2.15
CA SER A 383 -24.17 19.30 -2.64
C SER A 383 -24.59 17.85 -2.83
N GLY A 384 -23.65 16.93 -2.93
CA GLY A 384 -23.89 15.50 -3.04
C GLY A 384 -23.75 14.83 -1.67
N ASN A 385 -24.84 14.58 -0.95
CA ASN A 385 -24.86 13.78 0.29
C ASN A 385 -24.29 12.38 0.02
N GLN A 386 -22.97 12.20 0.17
CA GLN A 386 -22.32 10.90 0.00
C GLN A 386 -21.77 10.42 1.35
N THR A 387 -22.32 9.31 1.78
CA THR A 387 -21.87 8.57 2.95
C THR A 387 -20.55 7.87 2.66
N THR A 388 -19.53 8.20 3.42
CA THR A 388 -18.18 7.57 3.43
C THR A 388 -18.23 6.05 3.66
N SER A 389 -19.35 5.52 4.16
CA SER A 389 -19.55 4.10 4.50
C SER A 389 -19.65 3.15 3.29
N GLU A 390 -19.72 3.67 2.06
CA GLU A 390 -19.87 2.81 0.87
C GLU A 390 -18.52 2.41 0.26
N GLU A 391 -17.44 3.13 0.51
CA GLU A 391 -16.12 2.88 -0.11
C GLU A 391 -15.27 1.89 0.67
N LEU A 392 -15.32 2.01 1.99
CA LEU A 392 -14.71 1.05 2.90
C LEU A 392 -15.82 0.36 3.67
N LYS A 393 -16.14 -0.86 3.28
CA LYS A 393 -17.14 -1.67 3.94
C LYS A 393 -16.45 -2.64 4.90
N ILE A 394 -16.83 -2.54 6.16
CA ILE A 394 -16.32 -3.39 7.23
C ILE A 394 -17.45 -4.32 7.67
N SER A 395 -17.21 -5.62 7.71
CA SER A 395 -18.16 -6.58 8.25
C SER A 395 -18.16 -6.58 9.77
N ASP A 396 -19.28 -7.01 10.37
CA ASP A 396 -19.28 -7.31 11.79
C ASP A 396 -18.24 -8.39 12.12
N PRO A 397 -17.55 -8.29 13.28
CA PRO A 397 -16.60 -9.30 13.70
C PRO A 397 -17.24 -10.69 13.88
N PHE A 398 -16.60 -11.73 13.35
CA PHE A 398 -17.06 -13.10 13.44
C PHE A 398 -15.95 -14.05 13.92
N HIS A 399 -16.34 -15.17 14.52
CA HIS A 399 -15.40 -16.19 14.97
C HIS A 399 -15.03 -17.15 13.82
N ASN A 400 -13.76 -17.22 13.49
CA ASN A 400 -13.24 -17.95 12.32
C ASN A 400 -12.88 -19.42 12.60
N LEU A 401 -13.15 -19.95 13.82
CA LEU A 401 -12.73 -21.30 14.18
C LEU A 401 -13.85 -22.32 14.04
N SER A 402 -13.61 -23.36 13.25
CA SER A 402 -14.43 -24.56 13.25
C SER A 402 -14.30 -25.29 14.60
N ILE A 403 -15.43 -25.51 15.29
CA ILE A 403 -15.53 -26.27 16.53
C ILE A 403 -14.85 -27.65 16.39
N VAL A 404 -14.92 -28.23 15.19
CA VAL A 404 -14.32 -29.55 14.88
C VAL A 404 -12.79 -29.51 14.92
N SER A 405 -12.16 -28.50 14.30
CA SER A 405 -10.68 -28.42 14.29
C SER A 405 -10.09 -28.14 15.66
N VAL A 406 -10.77 -27.35 16.48
CA VAL A 406 -10.40 -27.09 17.87
C VAL A 406 -10.60 -28.34 18.70
N GLY A 407 -11.73 -29.02 18.55
CA GLY A 407 -12.01 -30.29 19.23
C GLY A 407 -10.91 -31.35 18.99
N ILE A 408 -10.47 -31.52 17.75
CA ILE A 408 -9.39 -32.44 17.37
C ILE A 408 -8.05 -32.02 18.00
N SER A 409 -7.69 -30.72 17.99
CA SER A 409 -6.43 -30.24 18.54
C SER A 409 -6.37 -30.37 20.07
N VAL A 410 -7.50 -30.14 20.76
CA VAL A 410 -7.66 -30.30 22.19
C VAL A 410 -7.60 -31.80 22.53
N ALA A 411 -8.32 -32.65 21.81
CA ALA A 411 -8.32 -34.10 22.03
C ALA A 411 -6.91 -34.70 21.88
N LYS A 412 -6.14 -34.36 20.87
CA LYS A 412 -4.76 -34.83 20.69
C LYS A 412 -3.86 -34.51 21.89
N ARG A 413 -3.94 -33.27 22.43
CA ARG A 413 -3.15 -32.86 23.60
C ARG A 413 -3.64 -33.51 24.90
N PHE A 414 -4.95 -33.72 25.01
CA PHE A 414 -5.56 -34.42 26.17
C PHE A 414 -5.13 -35.87 26.24
N VAL A 415 -5.11 -36.59 25.11
CA VAL A 415 -4.62 -37.96 25.02
C VAL A 415 -3.16 -38.06 25.47
N LEU A 416 -2.30 -37.14 25.01
CA LEU A 416 -0.89 -37.11 25.42
C LEU A 416 -0.72 -36.86 26.93
N LEU A 417 -1.52 -35.98 27.53
CA LEU A 417 -1.48 -35.69 28.96
C LEU A 417 -1.99 -36.89 29.80
N ILE A 418 -3.06 -37.56 29.38
CA ILE A 418 -3.59 -38.76 30.04
C ILE A 418 -2.57 -39.91 29.96
N MET A 419 -1.96 -40.11 28.78
CA MET A 419 -0.93 -41.13 28.60
C MET A 419 0.29 -40.87 29.49
N SER A 420 0.76 -39.60 29.58
CA SER A 420 1.87 -39.26 30.47
C SER A 420 1.54 -39.45 31.96
N ALA A 421 0.31 -39.06 32.38
CA ALA A 421 -0.16 -39.29 33.75
C ALA A 421 -0.27 -40.79 34.07
N TYR A 422 -0.77 -41.58 33.11
CA TYR A 422 -0.86 -43.03 33.27
C TYR A 422 0.52 -43.70 33.43
N VAL A 423 1.51 -43.27 32.62
CA VAL A 423 2.91 -43.76 32.74
C VAL A 423 3.50 -43.38 34.09
N ILE A 424 3.26 -42.16 34.61
CA ILE A 424 3.75 -41.74 35.91
C ILE A 424 3.10 -42.58 37.04
N VAL A 425 1.78 -42.75 37.01
CA VAL A 425 1.06 -43.56 37.99
C VAL A 425 1.54 -45.02 37.94
N TYR A 426 1.73 -45.59 36.75
CA TYR A 426 2.25 -46.94 36.58
C TYR A 426 3.69 -47.07 37.10
N ALA A 427 4.56 -46.10 36.83
CA ALA A 427 5.92 -46.07 37.36
C ALA A 427 5.93 -45.98 38.90
N VAL A 428 5.09 -45.17 39.52
CA VAL A 428 4.95 -45.05 40.97
C VAL A 428 4.45 -46.36 41.58
N MET A 429 3.44 -47.00 40.96
CA MET A 429 2.95 -48.31 41.40
C MET A 429 4.01 -49.39 41.24
N ALA A 430 4.78 -49.42 40.19
CA ALA A 430 5.86 -50.37 39.98
C ALA A 430 6.99 -50.23 41.04
N ILE A 431 7.34 -48.93 41.33
CA ILE A 431 8.33 -48.64 42.40
C ILE A 431 7.80 -49.01 43.77
N SER A 432 6.52 -48.74 44.06
CA SER A 432 5.90 -49.15 45.36
C SER A 432 5.80 -50.66 45.54
N LYS A 433 5.50 -51.37 44.43
CA LYS A 433 5.52 -52.85 44.44
C LYS A 433 6.93 -53.41 44.64
N LYS A 434 7.96 -52.83 44.07
CA LYS A 434 9.37 -53.19 44.34
C LYS A 434 9.78 -52.94 45.79
N ARG A 435 9.39 -51.82 46.37
CA ARG A 435 9.64 -51.51 47.79
C ARG A 435 8.97 -52.46 48.73
N LYS A 436 7.72 -52.90 48.48
CA LYS A 436 7.01 -53.86 49.28
C LYS A 436 7.62 -55.26 49.18
N LYS A 437 8.23 -55.64 48.03
CA LYS A 437 8.93 -56.98 47.92
C LYS A 437 10.32 -56.99 48.52
N GLY A 438 10.98 -55.81 48.74
CA GLY A 438 12.27 -55.76 49.42
C GLY A 438 12.23 -55.71 50.92
N TYR A 439 11.04 -55.71 51.57
CA TYR A 439 10.89 -55.74 53.02
C TYR A 439 10.61 -57.15 53.59
N TRP A 440 10.59 -58.20 52.77
CA TRP A 440 10.39 -59.54 53.10
C TRP A 440 11.44 -60.49 52.47
N GLY A 441 12.69 -60.09 52.54
CA GLY A 441 13.82 -60.92 52.19
C GLY A 441 14.96 -60.71 53.12
#